data_040b6f365c08c2d89f600985635b8718
#
_entry.id   040b6f365c08c2d89f600985635b8718
#
_cell.length_a   1.000
_cell.length_b   1.000
_cell.length_c   1.000
_cell.angle_alpha   90.00
_cell.angle_beta   90.00
_cell.angle_gamma   90.00
#
_symmetry.space_group_name_H-M   'P 1'
#
loop_
_entity.id
_entity.type
_entity.pdbx_description
1 polymer ?
#
loop_
_entity_poly.entity_id
_entity_poly.type
_entity_poly.pdbx_seq_one_letter_code
_entity_poly.pdbx_strand_id
1 'polypeptide(L)'
;MTKVNTESLELAKTRYQAGKIAFESGQYREAVENLETASGLLARNTRLGGEVEIWLVTAYEAAGRTEDAIALCQQLRHHPHAETSQQARRLLYILQAPRLKRPSNWMTQIPDLAALSDNEAKTRITAKPRQSSERKKPTEVEFVDLTQVNTKDNRFIWVALIAVGITISYLIWLGVRG
;
A
#
# COMPACT_ATOMS: atom_id res chain seq x y z
N MET A 1 -10.17 -24.66 -32.47
CA MET A 1 -9.63 -24.58 -31.10
C MET A 1 -9.47 -23.14 -30.57
N THR A 2 -9.44 -22.10 -31.40
CA THR A 2 -9.21 -20.69 -30.99
C THR A 2 -10.42 -20.00 -30.30
N LYS A 3 -11.67 -20.32 -30.66
CA LYS A 3 -12.86 -19.68 -30.10
C LYS A 3 -13.09 -20.00 -28.59
N VAL A 4 -12.86 -21.23 -28.18
CA VAL A 4 -13.04 -21.67 -26.79
C VAL A 4 -12.07 -20.99 -25.85
N ASN A 5 -10.82 -20.74 -26.30
CA ASN A 5 -9.79 -20.03 -25.53
C ASN A 5 -10.08 -18.54 -25.35
N THR A 6 -10.75 -17.89 -26.31
CA THR A 6 -11.12 -16.46 -26.17
C THR A 6 -12.30 -16.26 -25.23
N GLU A 7 -13.30 -17.13 -25.29
CA GLU A 7 -14.45 -17.06 -24.37
C GLU A 7 -14.06 -17.32 -22.92
N SER A 8 -13.20 -18.31 -22.67
CA SER A 8 -12.70 -18.58 -21.32
C SER A 8 -11.81 -17.44 -20.79
N LEU A 9 -11.02 -16.79 -21.65
CA LEU A 9 -10.21 -15.64 -21.28
C LEU A 9 -11.08 -14.43 -20.92
N GLU A 10 -12.10 -14.14 -21.69
CA GLU A 10 -13.02 -13.03 -21.38
C GLU A 10 -13.83 -13.31 -20.09
N LEU A 11 -14.27 -14.54 -19.89
CA LEU A 11 -14.91 -14.93 -18.65
C LEU A 11 -13.96 -14.78 -17.45
N ALA A 12 -12.71 -15.17 -17.60
CA ALA A 12 -11.68 -15.01 -16.56
C ALA A 12 -11.46 -13.53 -16.21
N LYS A 13 -11.36 -12.66 -17.22
CA LYS A 13 -11.24 -11.21 -17.00
C LYS A 13 -12.45 -10.63 -16.30
N THR A 14 -13.65 -11.05 -16.67
CA THR A 14 -14.90 -10.61 -16.04
C THR A 14 -14.93 -11.02 -14.56
N ARG A 15 -14.59 -12.27 -14.27
CA ARG A 15 -14.51 -12.79 -12.89
C ARG A 15 -13.40 -12.09 -12.09
N TYR A 16 -12.26 -11.81 -12.70
CA TYR A 16 -11.19 -11.06 -12.09
C TYR A 16 -11.64 -9.65 -11.68
N GLN A 17 -12.32 -8.91 -12.57
CA GLN A 17 -12.83 -7.59 -12.25
C GLN A 17 -13.91 -7.64 -11.16
N ALA A 18 -14.83 -8.62 -11.23
CA ALA A 18 -15.82 -8.82 -10.17
C ALA A 18 -15.18 -9.10 -8.81
N GLY A 19 -14.12 -9.92 -8.78
CA GLY A 19 -13.35 -10.19 -7.58
C GLY A 19 -12.68 -8.96 -6.98
N LYS A 20 -12.12 -8.08 -7.83
CA LYS A 20 -11.55 -6.81 -7.37
C LYS A 20 -12.61 -5.88 -6.79
N ILE A 21 -13.73 -5.71 -7.45
CA ILE A 21 -14.85 -4.87 -6.99
C ILE A 21 -15.38 -5.40 -5.65
N ALA A 22 -15.57 -6.72 -5.52
CA ALA A 22 -16.00 -7.35 -4.27
C ALA A 22 -14.99 -7.13 -3.15
N PHE A 23 -13.69 -7.23 -3.45
CA PHE A 23 -12.62 -6.96 -2.50
C PHE A 23 -12.63 -5.50 -2.00
N GLU A 24 -12.74 -4.54 -2.91
CA GLU A 24 -12.81 -3.10 -2.61
C GLU A 24 -14.07 -2.75 -1.80
N SER A 25 -15.16 -3.51 -2.00
CA SER A 25 -16.41 -3.37 -1.24
C SER A 25 -16.39 -4.08 0.13
N GLY A 26 -15.27 -4.74 0.49
CA GLY A 26 -15.15 -5.49 1.74
C GLY A 26 -15.84 -6.86 1.74
N GLN A 27 -16.35 -7.31 0.60
CA GLN A 27 -17.00 -8.62 0.42
C GLN A 27 -15.96 -9.71 0.13
N TYR A 28 -15.07 -9.97 1.10
CA TYR A 28 -13.88 -10.80 0.90
C TYR A 28 -14.20 -12.25 0.51
N ARG A 29 -15.30 -12.82 0.99
CA ARG A 29 -15.69 -14.18 0.60
C ARG A 29 -16.08 -14.25 -0.88
N GLU A 30 -16.87 -13.30 -1.35
CA GLU A 30 -17.26 -13.21 -2.76
C GLU A 30 -16.05 -12.89 -3.66
N ALA A 31 -15.12 -12.04 -3.16
CA ALA A 31 -13.86 -11.78 -3.84
C ALA A 31 -13.05 -13.06 -4.05
N VAL A 32 -12.91 -13.89 -3.02
CA VAL A 32 -12.24 -15.18 -3.11
C VAL A 32 -12.89 -16.08 -4.16
N GLU A 33 -14.20 -16.28 -4.14
CA GLU A 33 -14.93 -17.13 -5.09
C GLU A 33 -14.72 -16.69 -6.54
N ASN A 34 -14.82 -15.38 -6.79
CA ASN A 34 -14.59 -14.84 -8.13
C ASN A 34 -13.14 -14.98 -8.59
N LEU A 35 -12.17 -14.73 -7.70
CA LEU A 35 -10.74 -14.84 -8.02
C LEU A 35 -10.28 -16.29 -8.16
N GLU A 36 -10.81 -17.24 -7.36
CA GLU A 36 -10.58 -18.67 -7.53
C GLU A 36 -11.08 -19.14 -8.91
N THR A 37 -12.30 -18.70 -9.29
CA THR A 37 -12.87 -19.00 -10.61
C THR A 37 -12.00 -18.43 -11.73
N ALA A 38 -11.56 -17.19 -11.62
CA ALA A 38 -10.69 -16.54 -12.60
C ALA A 38 -9.32 -17.24 -12.72
N SER A 39 -8.70 -17.61 -11.61
CA SER A 39 -7.44 -18.35 -11.57
C SER A 39 -7.56 -19.73 -12.22
N GLY A 40 -8.68 -20.44 -12.02
CA GLY A 40 -8.94 -21.73 -12.64
C GLY A 40 -9.09 -21.69 -14.18
N LEU A 41 -9.50 -20.55 -14.73
CA LEU A 41 -9.69 -20.34 -16.17
C LEU A 41 -8.42 -19.87 -16.88
N LEU A 42 -7.44 -19.39 -16.14
CA LEU A 42 -6.19 -18.82 -16.68
C LEU A 42 -5.03 -19.80 -16.57
N ALA A 43 -4.12 -19.72 -17.54
CA ALA A 43 -2.86 -20.43 -17.41
C ALA A 43 -1.98 -19.73 -16.36
N ARG A 44 -1.61 -20.45 -15.31
CA ARG A 44 -0.82 -19.92 -14.17
C ARG A 44 0.49 -19.26 -14.57
N ASN A 45 1.15 -19.75 -15.63
CA ASN A 45 2.43 -19.23 -16.09
C ASN A 45 2.34 -17.91 -16.85
N THR A 46 1.14 -17.37 -17.04
CA THR A 46 0.94 -16.10 -17.73
C THR A 46 1.04 -14.93 -16.75
N ARG A 47 1.35 -13.74 -17.28
CA ARG A 47 1.38 -12.51 -16.48
C ARG A 47 0.02 -12.26 -15.80
N LEU A 48 -1.07 -12.40 -16.57
CA LEU A 48 -2.42 -12.19 -16.03
C LEU A 48 -2.78 -13.25 -14.99
N GLY A 49 -2.41 -14.52 -15.20
CA GLY A 49 -2.61 -15.57 -14.19
C GLY A 49 -1.90 -15.26 -12.89
N GLY A 50 -0.63 -14.84 -12.96
CA GLY A 50 0.13 -14.42 -11.79
C GLY A 50 -0.46 -13.22 -11.07
N GLU A 51 -0.97 -12.23 -11.81
CA GLU A 51 -1.64 -11.06 -11.24
C GLU A 51 -2.92 -11.46 -10.47
N VAL A 52 -3.76 -12.30 -11.07
CA VAL A 52 -4.97 -12.84 -10.43
C VAL A 52 -4.64 -13.62 -9.17
N GLU A 53 -3.60 -14.46 -9.20
CA GLU A 53 -3.18 -15.24 -8.03
C GLU A 53 -2.62 -14.36 -6.91
N ILE A 54 -1.95 -13.24 -7.20
CA ILE A 54 -1.54 -12.26 -6.19
C ILE A 54 -2.76 -11.60 -5.53
N TRP A 55 -3.78 -11.23 -6.32
CA TRP A 55 -5.03 -10.71 -5.76
C TRP A 55 -5.75 -11.76 -4.89
N LEU A 56 -5.71 -13.02 -5.31
CA LEU A 56 -6.28 -14.13 -4.54
C LEU A 56 -5.58 -14.32 -3.19
N VAL A 57 -4.25 -14.15 -3.13
CA VAL A 57 -3.51 -14.15 -1.86
C VAL A 57 -4.03 -13.08 -0.92
N THR A 58 -4.20 -11.85 -1.41
CA THR A 58 -4.70 -10.74 -0.57
C THR A 58 -6.16 -10.96 -0.15
N ALA A 59 -6.98 -11.55 -1.02
CA ALA A 59 -8.35 -11.89 -0.69
C ALA A 59 -8.45 -13.01 0.37
N TYR A 60 -7.59 -14.03 0.30
CA TYR A 60 -7.50 -15.06 1.34
C TYR A 60 -7.12 -14.48 2.70
N GLU A 61 -6.11 -13.60 2.74
CA GLU A 61 -5.70 -12.94 3.98
C GLU A 61 -6.85 -12.13 4.57
N ALA A 62 -7.50 -11.29 3.76
CA ALA A 62 -8.63 -10.47 4.19
C ALA A 62 -9.85 -11.30 4.65
N ALA A 63 -10.06 -12.49 4.05
CA ALA A 63 -11.08 -13.45 4.46
C ALA A 63 -10.69 -14.26 5.71
N GLY A 64 -9.47 -14.07 6.27
CA GLY A 64 -8.95 -14.81 7.41
C GLY A 64 -8.38 -16.20 7.08
N ARG A 65 -8.24 -16.55 5.79
CA ARG A 65 -7.68 -17.81 5.29
C ARG A 65 -6.16 -17.69 5.13
N THR A 66 -5.46 -17.34 6.20
CA THR A 66 -4.02 -17.03 6.17
C THR A 66 -3.17 -18.22 5.71
N GLU A 67 -3.55 -19.44 6.05
CA GLU A 67 -2.81 -20.64 5.65
C GLU A 67 -2.85 -20.86 4.14
N ASP A 68 -4.02 -20.65 3.52
CA ASP A 68 -4.20 -20.73 2.07
C ASP A 68 -3.40 -19.64 1.35
N ALA A 69 -3.40 -18.43 1.90
CA ALA A 69 -2.60 -17.32 1.40
C ALA A 69 -1.09 -17.64 1.42
N ILE A 70 -0.59 -18.22 2.51
CA ILE A 70 0.81 -18.64 2.65
C ILE A 70 1.15 -19.73 1.65
N ALA A 71 0.30 -20.74 1.52
CA ALA A 71 0.51 -21.86 0.59
C ALA A 71 0.58 -21.37 -0.87
N LEU A 72 -0.32 -20.47 -1.28
CA LEU A 72 -0.32 -19.87 -2.61
C LEU A 72 0.92 -18.99 -2.84
N CYS A 73 1.32 -18.18 -1.87
CA CYS A 73 2.55 -17.39 -1.95
C CYS A 73 3.80 -18.27 -2.15
N GLN A 74 3.88 -19.41 -1.48
CA GLN A 74 5.00 -20.34 -1.64
C GLN A 74 5.09 -20.89 -3.06
N GLN A 75 3.97 -21.16 -3.71
CA GLN A 75 3.92 -21.57 -5.11
C GLN A 75 4.36 -20.43 -6.05
N LEU A 76 3.85 -19.22 -5.82
CA LEU A 76 4.13 -18.04 -6.64
C LEU A 76 5.59 -17.54 -6.56
N ARG A 77 6.35 -17.93 -5.54
CA ARG A 77 7.80 -17.59 -5.45
C ARG A 77 8.61 -18.07 -6.66
N HIS A 78 8.16 -19.12 -7.32
CA HIS A 78 8.81 -19.72 -8.48
C HIS A 78 8.13 -19.36 -9.81
N HIS A 79 7.26 -18.35 -9.79
CA HIS A 79 6.55 -17.91 -10.98
C HIS A 79 7.54 -17.38 -12.04
N PRO A 80 7.34 -17.67 -13.36
CA PRO A 80 8.24 -17.25 -14.41
C PRO A 80 8.33 -15.73 -14.58
N HIS A 81 7.26 -14.99 -14.25
CA HIS A 81 7.30 -13.53 -14.23
C HIS A 81 7.93 -13.00 -12.93
N ALA A 82 9.03 -12.27 -13.09
CA ALA A 82 9.81 -11.72 -11.96
C ALA A 82 8.99 -10.82 -11.04
N GLU A 83 8.08 -10.02 -11.58
CA GLU A 83 7.19 -9.14 -10.83
C GLU A 83 6.30 -9.93 -9.86
N THR A 84 5.62 -10.96 -10.35
CA THR A 84 4.78 -11.86 -9.54
C THR A 84 5.59 -12.56 -8.45
N SER A 85 6.77 -13.10 -8.81
CA SER A 85 7.61 -13.81 -7.83
C SER A 85 8.16 -12.88 -6.74
N GLN A 86 8.49 -11.61 -7.07
CA GLN A 86 8.92 -10.61 -6.09
C GLN A 86 7.79 -10.20 -5.16
N GLN A 87 6.58 -9.96 -5.69
CA GLN A 87 5.41 -9.65 -4.89
C GLN A 87 5.06 -10.80 -3.95
N ALA A 88 5.06 -12.03 -4.44
CA ALA A 88 4.81 -13.21 -3.62
C ALA A 88 5.81 -13.36 -2.47
N ARG A 89 7.10 -13.08 -2.70
CA ARG A 89 8.11 -13.09 -1.62
C ARG A 89 7.84 -12.04 -0.57
N ARG A 90 7.44 -10.84 -0.96
CA ARG A 90 7.10 -9.75 -0.03
C ARG A 90 5.88 -10.09 0.81
N LEU A 91 4.80 -10.59 0.16
CA LEU A 91 3.59 -11.02 0.85
C LEU A 91 3.87 -12.17 1.82
N LEU A 92 4.64 -13.17 1.39
CA LEU A 92 5.03 -14.28 2.24
C LEU A 92 5.78 -13.83 3.49
N TYR A 93 6.71 -12.90 3.35
CA TYR A 93 7.44 -12.32 4.48
C TYR A 93 6.50 -11.62 5.48
N ILE A 94 5.49 -10.90 4.98
CA ILE A 94 4.50 -10.21 5.82
C ILE A 94 3.58 -11.24 6.52
N LEU A 95 3.06 -12.21 5.78
CA LEU A 95 2.15 -13.22 6.30
C LEU A 95 2.79 -14.14 7.35
N GLN A 96 4.09 -14.38 7.24
CA GLN A 96 4.87 -15.19 8.19
C GLN A 96 5.39 -14.37 9.38
N ALA A 97 5.17 -13.06 9.41
CA ALA A 97 5.61 -12.22 10.52
C ALA A 97 4.95 -12.65 11.84
N PRO A 98 5.73 -12.79 12.93
CA PRO A 98 5.18 -13.18 14.21
C PRO A 98 4.20 -12.11 14.73
N ARG A 99 3.03 -12.54 15.16
CA ARG A 99 2.07 -11.65 15.80
C ARG A 99 2.61 -11.23 17.17
N LEU A 100 2.89 -9.95 17.33
CA LEU A 100 3.34 -9.40 18.59
C LEU A 100 2.20 -9.48 19.62
N LYS A 101 2.48 -10.09 20.78
CA LYS A 101 1.54 -10.06 21.91
C LYS A 101 1.53 -8.66 22.48
N ARG A 102 0.34 -8.06 22.56
CA ARG A 102 0.16 -6.77 23.18
C ARG A 102 0.35 -6.91 24.69
N PRO A 103 1.31 -6.20 25.32
CA PRO A 103 1.42 -6.19 26.78
C PRO A 103 0.13 -5.63 27.40
N SER A 104 -0.32 -6.21 28.53
CA SER A 104 -1.54 -5.78 29.23
C SER A 104 -1.48 -4.34 29.73
N ASN A 105 -0.28 -3.82 29.93
CA ASN A 105 -0.02 -2.46 30.44
C ASN A 105 0.30 -1.45 29.33
N TRP A 106 0.09 -1.79 28.07
CA TRP A 106 0.41 -0.88 26.95
C TRP A 106 -0.53 0.33 26.89
N MET A 107 -1.78 0.12 27.27
CA MET A 107 -2.73 1.24 27.32
C MET A 107 -2.57 1.95 28.68
N THR A 108 -2.07 3.17 28.64
CA THR A 108 -2.14 4.07 29.78
C THR A 108 -3.62 4.26 30.14
N GLN A 109 -4.02 3.91 31.37
CA GLN A 109 -5.37 4.22 31.81
C GLN A 109 -5.54 5.74 31.77
N ILE A 110 -6.51 6.19 30.99
CA ILE A 110 -6.90 7.60 30.97
C ILE A 110 -7.62 7.85 32.30
N PRO A 111 -7.07 8.69 33.21
CA PRO A 111 -7.77 9.00 34.44
C PRO A 111 -9.10 9.65 34.10
N ASP A 112 -10.16 9.23 34.78
CA ASP A 112 -11.46 9.91 34.66
C ASP A 112 -11.35 11.28 35.33
N LEU A 113 -11.16 12.30 34.48
CA LEU A 113 -11.03 13.68 34.92
C LEU A 113 -12.35 14.29 35.38
N ALA A 114 -13.49 13.66 35.06
CA ALA A 114 -14.81 14.14 35.49
C ALA A 114 -15.04 13.98 37.01
N ALA A 115 -14.31 13.07 37.65
CA ALA A 115 -14.37 12.87 39.09
C ALA A 115 -13.40 13.76 39.89
N LEU A 116 -12.56 14.55 39.25
CA LEU A 116 -11.61 15.45 39.91
C LEU A 116 -12.30 16.78 40.24
N SER A 117 -12.26 17.16 41.52
CA SER A 117 -12.67 18.50 41.94
C SER A 117 -11.75 19.57 41.28
N ASP A 118 -12.29 20.73 40.93
CA ASP A 118 -11.56 21.83 40.28
C ASP A 118 -10.24 22.22 41.00
N ASN A 119 -10.12 21.98 42.28
CA ASN A 119 -8.92 22.26 43.06
C ASN A 119 -7.80 21.24 42.82
N GLU A 120 -8.12 19.97 42.62
CA GLU A 120 -7.11 18.93 42.33
C GLU A 120 -6.57 19.02 40.91
N ALA A 121 -7.41 19.42 39.94
CA ALA A 121 -6.99 19.66 38.57
C ALA A 121 -5.93 20.76 38.49
N LYS A 122 -6.09 21.88 39.22
CA LYS A 122 -5.10 22.97 39.29
C LYS A 122 -3.78 22.55 39.94
N THR A 123 -3.85 21.71 40.97
CA THR A 123 -2.64 21.23 41.70
C THR A 123 -1.77 20.33 40.82
N ARG A 124 -2.35 19.53 39.92
CA ARG A 124 -1.60 18.64 39.02
C ARG A 124 -0.90 19.40 37.89
N ILE A 125 -1.47 20.51 37.43
CA ILE A 125 -0.86 21.35 36.38
C ILE A 125 0.38 22.08 36.91
N THR A 126 0.43 22.36 38.23
CA THR A 126 1.55 23.03 38.88
C THR A 126 2.56 22.09 39.53
N ALA A 127 2.38 20.76 39.47
CA ALA A 127 3.35 19.81 39.98
C ALA A 127 4.66 19.93 39.18
N LYS A 128 5.67 20.53 39.80
CA LYS A 128 7.03 20.62 39.30
C LYS A 128 7.49 19.24 38.81
N PRO A 129 8.07 19.11 37.62
CA PRO A 129 8.60 17.83 37.16
C PRO A 129 9.67 17.36 38.16
N ARG A 130 9.40 16.23 38.80
CA ARG A 130 10.34 15.53 39.69
C ARG A 130 11.57 15.23 38.83
N GLN A 131 12.74 15.75 39.23
CA GLN A 131 14.01 15.42 38.61
C GLN A 131 14.17 13.90 38.55
N SER A 132 13.87 13.35 37.40
CA SER A 132 14.21 11.97 37.05
C SER A 132 15.63 12.00 36.51
N SER A 133 16.54 11.26 37.19
CA SER A 133 17.88 10.97 36.77
C SER A 133 17.94 10.69 35.25
N GLU A 134 18.83 11.39 34.59
CA GLU A 134 19.43 11.15 33.25
C GLU A 134 18.77 10.05 32.39
N ARG A 135 17.58 10.29 31.89
CA ARG A 135 17.13 9.69 30.62
C ARG A 135 17.66 10.57 29.51
N LYS A 136 18.47 9.98 28.63
CA LYS A 136 18.82 10.59 27.33
C LYS A 136 17.57 11.23 26.77
N LYS A 137 17.62 12.56 26.53
CA LYS A 137 16.53 13.32 25.91
C LYS A 137 16.06 12.57 24.68
N PRO A 138 14.73 12.31 24.52
CA PRO A 138 14.20 11.95 23.23
C PRO A 138 14.68 13.04 22.26
N THR A 139 15.24 12.64 21.14
CA THR A 139 15.60 13.55 20.05
C THR A 139 14.33 14.36 19.77
N GLU A 140 14.36 15.63 20.15
CA GLU A 140 13.31 16.59 19.84
C GLU A 140 13.08 16.46 18.33
N VAL A 141 11.87 16.13 17.93
CA VAL A 141 11.51 16.12 16.51
C VAL A 141 11.66 17.58 16.10
N GLU A 142 12.81 17.89 15.51
CA GLU A 142 13.12 19.19 14.95
C GLU A 142 12.04 19.45 13.91
N PHE A 143 11.07 20.29 14.23
CA PHE A 143 10.12 20.77 13.26
C PHE A 143 10.94 21.45 12.16
N VAL A 144 11.02 20.78 11.00
CA VAL A 144 11.70 21.33 9.83
C VAL A 144 11.04 22.68 9.54
N ASP A 145 11.79 23.75 9.75
CA ASP A 145 11.33 25.10 9.49
C ASP A 145 11.12 25.25 7.98
N LEU A 146 9.87 25.21 7.55
CA LEU A 146 9.47 25.30 6.15
C LEU A 146 9.89 26.63 5.50
N THR A 147 10.31 27.63 6.29
CA THR A 147 10.82 28.89 5.76
C THR A 147 12.24 28.74 5.19
N GLN A 148 12.97 27.67 5.56
CA GLN A 148 14.30 27.37 5.06
C GLN A 148 14.29 26.44 3.84
N VAL A 149 13.11 25.96 3.42
CA VAL A 149 12.99 25.18 2.20
C VAL A 149 13.28 26.10 1.00
N ASN A 150 14.40 25.83 0.34
CA ASN A 150 14.83 26.60 -0.82
C ASN A 150 13.86 26.38 -1.99
N THR A 151 12.85 27.24 -2.11
CA THR A 151 11.88 27.21 -3.22
C THR A 151 12.45 27.78 -4.54
N LYS A 152 13.74 28.15 -4.56
CA LYS A 152 14.39 28.73 -5.75
C LYS A 152 14.91 27.68 -6.75
N ASP A 153 14.74 26.39 -6.48
CA ASP A 153 15.21 25.32 -7.36
C ASP A 153 14.34 25.07 -8.61
N ASN A 154 13.43 25.98 -8.92
CA ASN A 154 12.61 25.92 -10.14
C ASN A 154 13.32 26.37 -11.42
N ARG A 155 14.65 26.47 -11.41
CA ARG A 155 15.44 26.77 -12.62
C ARG A 155 15.20 25.77 -13.74
N PHE A 156 14.88 24.52 -13.40
CA PHE A 156 14.56 23.48 -14.36
C PHE A 156 13.29 23.81 -15.19
N ILE A 157 12.29 24.45 -14.59
CA ILE A 157 11.07 24.87 -15.29
C ILE A 157 11.38 25.90 -16.37
N TRP A 158 12.28 26.84 -16.09
CA TRP A 158 12.71 27.84 -17.05
C TRP A 158 13.45 27.22 -18.24
N VAL A 159 14.32 26.24 -17.99
CA VAL A 159 15.02 25.49 -19.05
C VAL A 159 14.03 24.72 -19.91
N ALA A 160 13.05 24.06 -19.30
CA ALA A 160 12.01 23.34 -20.03
C ALA A 160 11.15 24.29 -20.90
N LEU A 161 10.75 25.45 -20.39
CA LEU A 161 9.99 26.44 -21.14
C LEU A 161 10.77 27.01 -22.32
N ILE A 162 12.07 27.29 -22.15
CA ILE A 162 12.93 27.73 -23.25
C ILE A 162 13.05 26.65 -24.31
N ALA A 163 13.26 25.38 -23.92
CA ALA A 163 13.34 24.27 -24.86
C ALA A 163 12.04 24.11 -25.68
N VAL A 164 10.88 24.18 -25.02
CA VAL A 164 9.58 24.16 -25.68
C VAL A 164 9.41 25.36 -26.61
N GLY A 165 9.79 26.56 -26.20
CA GLY A 165 9.76 27.77 -27.03
C GLY A 165 10.61 27.64 -28.32
N ILE A 166 11.82 27.08 -28.20
CA ILE A 166 12.72 26.85 -29.35
C ILE A 166 12.12 25.82 -30.32
N THR A 167 11.55 24.72 -29.81
CA THR A 167 10.93 23.68 -30.64
C THR A 167 9.72 24.22 -31.41
N ILE A 168 8.86 25.01 -30.78
CA ILE A 168 7.71 25.63 -31.43
C ILE A 168 8.17 26.62 -32.49
N SER A 169 9.14 27.48 -32.19
CA SER A 169 9.70 28.44 -33.17
C SER A 169 10.30 27.74 -34.35
N TYR A 170 11.01 26.63 -34.15
CA TYR A 170 11.57 25.82 -35.21
C TYR A 170 10.49 25.21 -36.11
N LEU A 171 9.42 24.68 -35.52
CA LEU A 171 8.30 24.11 -36.29
C LEU A 171 7.55 25.16 -37.11
N ILE A 172 7.33 26.36 -36.54
CA ILE A 172 6.72 27.49 -37.28
C ILE A 172 7.61 27.90 -38.45
N TRP A 173 8.92 28.03 -38.22
CA TRP A 173 9.88 28.37 -39.30
C TRP A 173 9.89 27.33 -40.43
N LEU A 174 9.80 26.04 -40.06
CA LEU A 174 9.72 24.95 -41.05
C LEU A 174 8.41 24.99 -41.83
N GLY A 175 7.28 25.28 -41.20
CA GLY A 175 5.96 25.38 -41.83
C GLY A 175 5.80 26.62 -42.74
N VAL A 176 6.54 27.69 -42.49
CA VAL A 176 6.51 28.90 -43.35
C VAL A 176 7.44 28.75 -44.56
N ARG A 177 8.42 27.87 -44.51
CA ARG A 177 9.44 27.68 -45.54
C ARG A 177 9.15 26.51 -46.49
N GLY A 178 8.16 25.67 -46.20
CA GLY A 178 7.64 24.58 -47.04
C GLY A 178 6.34 24.97 -47.69
#